data_72caff24a72736dedca68e17e9ab5347
#
_entry.id   72caff24a72736dedca68e17e9ab5347
#
_cell.length_a   1.000
_cell.length_b   1.000
_cell.length_c   1.000
_cell.angle_alpha   90.00
_cell.angle_beta   90.00
_cell.angle_gamma   90.00
#
_symmetry.space_group_name_H-M   'P 1'
#
loop_
_entity.id
_entity.type
_entity.pdbx_description
1 polymer ?
#
loop_
_entity_poly.entity_id
_entity_poly.type
_entity_poly.pdbx_seq_one_letter_code
_entity_poly.pdbx_strand_id
1 'polypeptide(L)'
;MPLSRLLRRLLPLLFLVGLGWFLWRKVSPALSGLDVLGGSAPKVTVTHNTVLTQVESLGRLELVRYRFKDVVEYKRRTYRYLPESKAALIVAGEAIGCLDLRKLRPEDVVLEGDSVVRVFLPKPELCTFQIDHRQSRVFSTENGYLQDADLVDEGYRYAEAQVRRAALQSGILPQTQRNAEQILLPMLRTLTGRRVVLAQRLEMPAPARKG
;
A
#
# COMPACT_ATOMS: atom_id res chain seq x y z
N MET A 1 28.39 -63.03 61.47
CA MET A 1 28.32 -63.05 60.00
C MET A 1 27.10 -62.27 59.48
N PRO A 2 27.15 -60.93 59.39
CA PRO A 2 26.04 -60.19 58.78
C PRO A 2 26.45 -59.46 57.48
N LEU A 3 27.67 -59.65 56.98
CA LEU A 3 28.19 -58.87 55.83
C LEU A 3 27.50 -59.23 54.52
N SER A 4 27.08 -60.48 54.33
CA SER A 4 26.43 -60.99 53.10
C SER A 4 25.01 -60.44 52.90
N ARG A 5 24.31 -60.12 53.99
CA ARG A 5 22.97 -59.56 53.92
C ARG A 5 22.95 -58.06 53.60
N LEU A 6 23.98 -57.34 54.04
CA LEU A 6 24.17 -55.91 53.73
C LEU A 6 24.56 -55.77 52.25
N LEU A 7 25.46 -56.60 51.75
CA LEU A 7 25.91 -56.58 50.38
C LEU A 7 24.76 -56.84 49.37
N ARG A 8 23.87 -57.75 49.75
CA ARG A 8 22.70 -58.14 48.92
C ARG A 8 21.63 -57.04 48.86
N ARG A 9 21.61 -56.12 49.81
CA ARG A 9 20.71 -54.98 49.83
C ARG A 9 21.30 -53.75 49.16
N LEU A 10 22.63 -53.59 49.17
CA LEU A 10 23.33 -52.47 48.53
C LEU A 10 23.52 -52.67 47.03
N LEU A 11 23.57 -53.92 46.54
CA LEU A 11 23.78 -54.24 45.13
C LEU A 11 22.68 -53.61 44.21
N PRO A 12 21.37 -53.74 44.51
CA PRO A 12 20.34 -53.12 43.68
C PRO A 12 20.35 -51.59 43.72
N LEU A 13 20.79 -51.00 44.85
CA LEU A 13 20.87 -49.56 44.99
C LEU A 13 22.03 -48.99 44.16
N LEU A 14 23.19 -49.67 44.16
CA LEU A 14 24.31 -49.32 43.29
C LEU A 14 23.97 -49.48 41.80
N PHE A 15 23.18 -50.54 41.46
CA PHE A 15 22.73 -50.73 40.12
C PHE A 15 21.79 -49.63 39.64
N LEU A 16 20.86 -49.15 40.48
CA LEU A 16 19.95 -48.06 40.20
C LEU A 16 20.71 -46.72 40.02
N VAL A 17 21.70 -46.46 40.88
CA VAL A 17 22.56 -45.26 40.78
C VAL A 17 23.39 -45.30 39.49
N GLY A 18 23.96 -46.46 39.15
CA GLY A 18 24.74 -46.66 37.92
C GLY A 18 23.87 -46.52 36.67
N LEU A 19 22.64 -47.06 36.72
CA LEU A 19 21.67 -46.92 35.61
C LEU A 19 21.20 -45.48 35.46
N GLY A 20 20.93 -44.80 36.57
CA GLY A 20 20.57 -43.37 36.55
C GLY A 20 21.68 -42.52 35.97
N TRP A 21 22.93 -42.75 36.37
CA TRP A 21 24.09 -42.02 35.83
C TRP A 21 24.35 -42.34 34.34
N PHE A 22 24.14 -43.60 33.91
CA PHE A 22 24.25 -44.01 32.51
C PHE A 22 23.17 -43.36 31.65
N LEU A 23 21.92 -43.33 32.12
CA LEU A 23 20.83 -42.67 31.45
C LEU A 23 21.05 -41.16 31.39
N TRP A 24 21.52 -40.53 32.47
CA TRP A 24 21.86 -39.11 32.47
C TRP A 24 22.93 -38.76 31.42
N ARG A 25 23.97 -39.61 31.31
CA ARG A 25 25.07 -39.43 30.36
C ARG A 25 24.61 -39.62 28.87
N LYS A 26 23.56 -40.41 28.63
CA LYS A 26 22.99 -40.61 27.32
C LYS A 26 21.94 -39.52 26.94
N VAL A 27 21.25 -38.98 27.94
CA VAL A 27 20.17 -37.97 27.72
C VAL A 27 20.75 -36.55 27.68
N SER A 28 21.82 -36.24 28.45
CA SER A 28 22.42 -34.91 28.45
C SER A 28 22.88 -34.41 27.06
N PRO A 29 23.51 -35.22 26.17
CA PRO A 29 23.84 -34.73 24.83
C PRO A 29 22.65 -34.57 23.94
N ALA A 30 21.51 -35.25 24.21
CA ALA A 30 20.27 -35.09 23.42
C ALA A 30 19.48 -33.82 23.83
N LEU A 31 19.64 -33.34 25.06
CA LEU A 31 19.02 -32.11 25.54
C LEU A 31 19.84 -30.85 25.21
N SER A 32 21.13 -30.96 24.96
CA SER A 32 21.95 -29.85 24.47
C SER A 32 21.72 -29.55 22.96
N GLY A 33 21.00 -30.41 22.25
CA GLY A 33 20.54 -30.19 20.86
C GLY A 33 19.17 -29.51 20.76
N LEU A 34 18.49 -29.29 21.89
CA LEU A 34 17.24 -28.53 21.97
C LEU A 34 17.52 -27.04 22.26
N ASP A 35 18.34 -26.40 21.45
CA ASP A 35 18.36 -24.94 21.32
C ASP A 35 17.10 -24.46 20.56
N VAL A 36 15.93 -24.99 20.96
CA VAL A 36 14.62 -24.58 20.40
C VAL A 36 14.12 -23.27 21.02
N LEU A 37 14.81 -22.76 22.07
CA LEU A 37 14.45 -21.49 22.72
C LEU A 37 15.50 -20.38 22.56
N GLY A 38 16.63 -20.68 21.95
CA GLY A 38 17.62 -19.72 21.50
C GLY A 38 17.51 -19.53 19.98
N GLY A 39 16.31 -19.26 19.48
CA GLY A 39 16.13 -18.87 18.09
C GLY A 39 16.93 -17.58 17.86
N SER A 40 18.15 -17.72 17.32
CA SER A 40 18.76 -16.62 16.60
C SER A 40 17.72 -16.21 15.56
N ALA A 41 17.10 -15.05 15.81
CA ALA A 41 16.17 -14.46 14.86
C ALA A 41 16.82 -14.54 13.47
N PRO A 42 16.12 -15.05 12.43
CA PRO A 42 16.70 -15.19 11.13
C PRO A 42 17.28 -13.84 10.73
N LYS A 43 18.60 -13.79 10.53
CA LYS A 43 19.30 -12.57 10.12
C LYS A 43 18.84 -12.28 8.70
N VAL A 44 17.73 -11.54 8.58
CA VAL A 44 17.19 -11.13 7.29
C VAL A 44 18.22 -10.22 6.64
N THR A 45 18.92 -10.73 5.65
CA THR A 45 19.82 -9.91 4.84
C THR A 45 18.95 -9.04 3.96
N VAL A 46 18.77 -7.79 4.35
CA VAL A 46 18.01 -6.81 3.58
C VAL A 46 18.83 -6.41 2.36
N THR A 47 18.38 -6.80 1.19
CA THR A 47 18.93 -6.42 -0.11
C THR A 47 17.96 -5.50 -0.84
N HIS A 48 18.40 -4.80 -1.89
CA HIS A 48 17.53 -4.03 -2.77
C HIS A 48 16.34 -4.86 -3.26
N ASN A 49 16.60 -6.10 -3.70
CA ASN A 49 15.56 -6.99 -4.21
C ASN A 49 14.53 -7.38 -3.14
N THR A 50 14.96 -7.58 -1.89
CA THR A 50 14.03 -7.92 -0.80
C THR A 50 13.03 -6.79 -0.55
N VAL A 51 13.51 -5.54 -0.48
CA VAL A 51 12.64 -4.37 -0.29
C VAL A 51 11.73 -4.19 -1.50
N LEU A 52 12.27 -4.26 -2.71
CA LEU A 52 11.51 -4.09 -3.95
C LEU A 52 10.38 -5.12 -4.05
N THR A 53 10.68 -6.42 -3.91
CA THR A 53 9.68 -7.49 -4.01
C THR A 53 8.54 -7.31 -3.00
N GLN A 54 8.85 -6.91 -1.77
CA GLN A 54 7.83 -6.67 -0.75
C GLN A 54 6.96 -5.45 -1.08
N VAL A 55 7.53 -4.40 -1.63
CA VAL A 55 6.79 -3.18 -2.00
C VAL A 55 5.98 -3.40 -3.28
N GLU A 56 6.53 -4.06 -4.29
CA GLU A 56 5.81 -4.40 -5.53
C GLU A 56 4.57 -5.27 -5.28
N SER A 57 4.65 -6.19 -4.29
CA SER A 57 3.53 -7.05 -3.93
C SER A 57 2.29 -6.29 -3.44
N LEU A 58 2.44 -5.05 -2.97
CA LEU A 58 1.33 -4.18 -2.57
C LEU A 58 0.54 -3.63 -3.78
N GLY A 59 1.14 -3.61 -4.97
CA GLY A 59 0.49 -3.14 -6.18
C GLY A 59 0.13 -1.66 -6.14
N ARG A 60 -1.14 -1.34 -6.37
CA ARG A 60 -1.67 0.03 -6.34
C ARG A 60 -2.37 0.30 -5.01
N LEU A 61 -1.98 1.35 -4.31
CA LEU A 61 -2.59 1.78 -3.04
C LEU A 61 -3.54 2.94 -3.27
N GLU A 62 -4.83 2.75 -2.99
CA GLU A 62 -5.82 3.81 -2.90
C GLU A 62 -5.72 4.45 -1.50
N LEU A 63 -5.38 5.72 -1.43
CA LEU A 63 -4.99 6.37 -0.19
C LEU A 63 -5.90 7.52 0.23
N VAL A 64 -6.60 8.11 -0.72
CA VAL A 64 -7.52 9.22 -0.50
C VAL A 64 -8.74 9.05 -1.39
N ARG A 65 -9.92 9.26 -0.83
CA ARG A 65 -11.17 9.28 -1.57
C ARG A 65 -11.93 10.56 -1.25
N TYR A 66 -12.14 11.39 -2.27
CA TYR A 66 -13.00 12.56 -2.20
C TYR A 66 -14.36 12.27 -2.80
N ARG A 67 -15.42 12.67 -2.12
CA ARG A 67 -16.79 12.60 -2.62
C ARG A 67 -17.31 14.02 -2.86
N PHE A 68 -17.93 14.20 -4.00
CA PHE A 68 -18.48 15.47 -4.45
C PHE A 68 -19.98 15.33 -4.59
N LYS A 69 -20.71 16.40 -4.25
CA LYS A 69 -22.13 16.54 -4.57
C LYS A 69 -22.35 18.00 -4.91
N ASP A 70 -22.73 18.26 -6.16
CA ASP A 70 -22.84 19.61 -6.68
C ASP A 70 -23.93 19.71 -7.73
N VAL A 71 -24.31 20.95 -8.08
CA VAL A 71 -25.19 21.26 -9.20
C VAL A 71 -24.32 21.76 -10.34
N VAL A 72 -24.32 21.01 -11.44
CA VAL A 72 -23.54 21.31 -12.63
C VAL A 72 -24.47 21.83 -13.72
N GLU A 73 -24.22 23.04 -14.20
CA GLU A 73 -24.92 23.60 -15.34
C GLU A 73 -24.05 23.46 -16.59
N TYR A 74 -24.58 22.72 -17.57
CA TYR A 74 -23.98 22.58 -18.90
C TYR A 74 -24.75 23.40 -19.93
N LYS A 75 -24.04 24.22 -20.72
CA LYS A 75 -24.60 25.08 -21.75
C LYS A 75 -24.03 24.72 -23.11
N ARG A 76 -24.88 24.59 -24.11
CA ARG A 76 -24.49 24.32 -25.47
C ARG A 76 -25.19 25.29 -26.43
N ARG A 77 -24.42 25.93 -27.30
CA ARG A 77 -24.95 26.73 -28.39
C ARG A 77 -24.92 25.91 -29.67
N THR A 78 -26.09 25.43 -30.11
CA THR A 78 -26.23 24.62 -31.32
C THR A 78 -26.40 25.49 -32.54
N TYR A 79 -27.19 26.57 -32.43
CA TYR A 79 -27.49 27.48 -33.54
C TYR A 79 -27.20 28.94 -33.14
N ARG A 80 -26.68 29.71 -34.11
CA ARG A 80 -26.27 31.10 -33.87
C ARG A 80 -27.44 32.02 -33.48
N TYR A 81 -28.63 31.72 -33.95
CA TYR A 81 -29.81 32.60 -33.79
C TYR A 81 -30.82 32.04 -32.76
N LEU A 82 -30.56 30.89 -32.16
CA LEU A 82 -31.41 30.31 -31.14
C LEU A 82 -30.78 30.48 -29.76
N PRO A 83 -31.61 30.52 -28.70
CA PRO A 83 -31.11 30.50 -27.33
C PRO A 83 -30.22 29.28 -27.09
N GLU A 84 -29.30 29.43 -26.13
CA GLU A 84 -28.46 28.31 -25.69
C GLU A 84 -29.28 27.20 -25.04
N SER A 85 -28.99 25.97 -25.39
CA SER A 85 -29.53 24.79 -24.71
C SER A 85 -28.81 24.62 -23.40
N LYS A 86 -29.55 24.32 -22.33
CA LYS A 86 -28.99 24.16 -20.99
C LYS A 86 -29.46 22.87 -20.35
N ALA A 87 -28.57 22.20 -19.64
CA ALA A 87 -28.90 21.11 -18.73
C ALA A 87 -28.36 21.40 -17.36
N ALA A 88 -29.21 21.40 -16.34
CA ALA A 88 -28.82 21.46 -14.95
C ALA A 88 -28.89 20.05 -14.36
N LEU A 89 -27.77 19.58 -13.82
CA LEU A 89 -27.59 18.23 -13.27
C LEU A 89 -27.24 18.33 -11.78
N ILE A 90 -27.93 17.57 -10.94
CA ILE A 90 -27.46 17.30 -9.58
C ILE A 90 -26.55 16.09 -9.69
N VAL A 91 -25.26 16.28 -9.41
CA VAL A 91 -24.23 15.27 -9.64
C VAL A 91 -23.61 14.86 -8.32
N ALA A 92 -23.57 13.56 -8.07
CA ALA A 92 -22.71 12.95 -7.07
C ALA A 92 -21.53 12.25 -7.77
N GLY A 93 -20.34 12.47 -7.30
CA GLY A 93 -19.14 11.88 -7.90
C GLY A 93 -18.08 11.57 -6.86
N GLU A 94 -17.11 10.78 -7.28
CA GLU A 94 -15.95 10.49 -6.45
C GLU A 94 -14.65 10.58 -7.25
N ALA A 95 -13.59 10.87 -6.53
CA ALA A 95 -12.22 10.86 -7.05
C ALA A 95 -11.31 10.16 -6.06
N ILE A 96 -10.43 9.30 -6.56
CA ILE A 96 -9.53 8.48 -5.75
C ILE A 96 -8.09 8.79 -6.13
N GLY A 97 -7.32 9.24 -5.13
CA GLY A 97 -5.88 9.42 -5.22
C GLY A 97 -5.15 8.16 -4.80
N CYS A 98 -4.20 7.72 -5.62
CA CYS A 98 -3.44 6.51 -5.36
C CYS A 98 -1.95 6.65 -5.65
N LEU A 99 -1.20 5.66 -5.16
CA LEU A 99 0.21 5.46 -5.44
C LEU A 99 0.38 4.08 -6.09
N ASP A 100 0.93 4.05 -7.31
CA ASP A 100 1.18 2.80 -8.03
C ASP A 100 2.61 2.31 -7.76
N LEU A 101 2.72 1.40 -6.80
CA LEU A 101 4.01 0.85 -6.36
C LEU A 101 4.65 -0.09 -7.39
N ARG A 102 3.89 -0.56 -8.39
CA ARG A 102 4.44 -1.35 -9.51
C ARG A 102 5.36 -0.52 -10.42
N LYS A 103 5.32 0.82 -10.28
CA LYS A 103 6.22 1.74 -10.98
C LYS A 103 7.58 1.90 -10.29
N LEU A 104 7.78 1.28 -9.11
CA LEU A 104 9.07 1.25 -8.44
C LEU A 104 10.07 0.39 -9.23
N ARG A 105 11.29 0.85 -9.28
CA ARG A 105 12.41 0.17 -9.94
C ARG A 105 13.50 -0.15 -8.93
N PRO A 106 14.39 -1.10 -9.22
CA PRO A 106 15.51 -1.42 -8.33
C PRO A 106 16.34 -0.20 -7.94
N GLU A 107 16.55 0.73 -8.86
CA GLU A 107 17.30 1.97 -8.63
C GLU A 107 16.58 2.97 -7.71
N ASP A 108 15.28 2.78 -7.44
CA ASP A 108 14.54 3.60 -6.50
C ASP A 108 14.76 3.20 -5.04
N VAL A 109 15.44 2.07 -4.81
CA VAL A 109 15.78 1.60 -3.47
C VAL A 109 17.30 1.69 -3.30
N VAL A 110 17.76 2.69 -2.56
CA VAL A 110 19.18 2.95 -2.35
C VAL A 110 19.56 2.62 -0.91
N LEU A 111 20.56 1.76 -0.75
CA LEU A 111 21.14 1.45 0.57
C LEU A 111 22.30 2.44 0.83
N GLU A 112 22.13 3.28 1.85
CA GLU A 112 23.16 4.24 2.29
C GLU A 112 23.90 3.68 3.51
N GLY A 113 25.01 3.00 3.26
CA GLY A 113 25.73 2.25 4.27
C GLY A 113 24.90 1.10 4.84
N ASP A 114 25.19 0.71 6.09
CA ASP A 114 24.55 -0.44 6.72
C ASP A 114 23.27 -0.11 7.51
N SER A 115 22.91 1.16 7.64
CA SER A 115 21.88 1.59 8.59
C SER A 115 20.70 2.33 7.96
N VAL A 116 20.81 2.83 6.72
CA VAL A 116 19.78 3.65 6.09
C VAL A 116 19.35 3.05 4.76
N VAL A 117 18.04 2.98 4.55
CA VAL A 117 17.41 2.65 3.27
C VAL A 117 16.66 3.88 2.78
N ARG A 118 17.01 4.39 1.61
CA ARG A 118 16.28 5.46 0.93
C ARG A 118 15.39 4.86 -0.15
N VAL A 119 14.10 5.20 -0.14
CA VAL A 119 13.14 4.73 -1.14
C VAL A 119 12.54 5.93 -1.85
N PHE A 120 12.68 5.98 -3.18
CA PHE A 120 12.08 7.00 -4.02
C PHE A 120 10.69 6.54 -4.47
N LEU A 121 9.67 7.13 -3.86
CA LEU A 121 8.28 6.80 -4.20
C LEU A 121 7.89 7.36 -5.58
N PRO A 122 7.04 6.63 -6.33
CA PRO A 122 6.44 7.17 -7.54
C PRO A 122 5.53 8.36 -7.21
N LYS A 123 5.24 9.19 -8.22
CA LYS A 123 4.31 10.31 -8.04
C LYS A 123 2.89 9.81 -7.78
N PRO A 124 2.16 10.43 -6.84
CA PRO A 124 0.75 10.16 -6.65
C PRO A 124 -0.04 10.54 -7.91
N GLU A 125 -1.05 9.76 -8.20
CA GLU A 125 -1.92 9.96 -9.37
C GLU A 125 -3.39 9.87 -9.01
N LEU A 126 -4.24 10.44 -9.86
CA LEU A 126 -5.67 10.28 -9.78
C LEU A 126 -6.05 9.01 -10.54
N CYS A 127 -6.35 7.93 -9.81
CA CYS A 127 -6.63 6.63 -10.43
C CYS A 127 -8.06 6.47 -10.89
N THR A 128 -8.98 7.10 -10.18
CA THR A 128 -10.40 7.02 -10.48
C THR A 128 -11.02 8.39 -10.29
N PHE A 129 -11.86 8.79 -11.22
CA PHE A 129 -12.76 9.90 -11.10
C PHE A 129 -14.00 9.56 -11.91
N GLN A 130 -15.15 9.56 -11.27
CA GLN A 130 -16.39 9.10 -11.89
C GLN A 130 -17.60 9.74 -11.25
N ILE A 131 -18.70 9.71 -11.98
CA ILE A 131 -20.02 10.11 -11.49
C ILE A 131 -20.76 8.87 -11.03
N ASP A 132 -21.40 8.96 -9.87
CA ASP A 132 -22.39 7.98 -9.42
C ASP A 132 -23.76 8.31 -10.02
N HIS A 133 -24.10 7.63 -11.13
CA HIS A 133 -25.38 7.83 -11.82
C HIS A 133 -26.59 7.45 -10.96
N ARG A 134 -26.43 6.61 -9.92
CA ARG A 134 -27.53 6.25 -9.01
C ARG A 134 -27.92 7.40 -8.08
N GLN A 135 -26.93 8.25 -7.77
CA GLN A 135 -27.11 9.41 -6.89
C GLN A 135 -27.20 10.73 -7.66
N SER A 136 -27.01 10.67 -8.99
CA SER A 136 -27.09 11.81 -9.89
C SER A 136 -28.41 11.83 -10.63
N ARG A 137 -28.90 13.02 -10.96
CA ARG A 137 -30.16 13.19 -11.71
C ARG A 137 -30.16 14.48 -12.52
N VAL A 138 -30.94 14.48 -13.57
CA VAL A 138 -31.28 15.70 -14.29
C VAL A 138 -32.23 16.52 -13.42
N PHE A 139 -31.89 17.77 -13.21
CA PHE A 139 -32.76 18.74 -12.50
C PHE A 139 -33.68 19.44 -13.48
N SER A 140 -33.13 19.98 -14.58
CA SER A 140 -33.90 20.63 -15.64
C SER A 140 -33.11 20.63 -16.94
N THR A 141 -33.86 20.67 -18.05
CA THR A 141 -33.36 20.97 -19.40
C THR A 141 -34.14 22.15 -19.98
N GLU A 142 -33.44 23.04 -20.68
CA GLU A 142 -34.00 24.20 -21.33
C GLU A 142 -33.53 24.23 -22.80
N ASN A 143 -34.43 24.57 -23.74
CA ASN A 143 -34.13 24.75 -25.15
C ASN A 143 -33.40 23.54 -25.80
N GLY A 144 -33.78 22.31 -25.45
CA GLY A 144 -33.13 21.07 -25.96
C GLY A 144 -33.31 20.82 -27.44
N TYR A 145 -34.33 21.43 -28.06
CA TYR A 145 -34.60 21.34 -29.50
C TYR A 145 -34.59 19.90 -30.08
N LEU A 146 -35.28 18.98 -29.40
CA LEU A 146 -35.34 17.54 -29.73
C LEU A 146 -34.03 16.76 -29.52
N GLN A 147 -33.05 17.35 -28.84
CA GLN A 147 -31.73 16.75 -28.54
C GLN A 147 -31.45 16.71 -27.04
N ASP A 148 -32.49 16.57 -26.20
CA ASP A 148 -32.35 16.59 -24.76
C ASP A 148 -31.45 15.45 -24.24
N ALA A 149 -31.52 14.26 -24.84
CA ALA A 149 -30.69 13.12 -24.48
C ALA A 149 -29.20 13.41 -24.69
N ASP A 150 -28.81 13.94 -25.84
CA ASP A 150 -27.45 14.31 -26.19
C ASP A 150 -26.93 15.41 -25.26
N LEU A 151 -27.79 16.39 -24.95
CA LEU A 151 -27.49 17.50 -24.07
C LEU A 151 -27.17 17.01 -22.62
N VAL A 152 -27.96 16.04 -22.16
CA VAL A 152 -27.79 15.42 -20.85
C VAL A 152 -26.51 14.60 -20.81
N ASP A 153 -26.23 13.78 -21.84
CA ASP A 153 -25.00 12.98 -21.92
C ASP A 153 -23.74 13.85 -21.94
N GLU A 154 -23.76 14.93 -22.73
CA GLU A 154 -22.68 15.91 -22.75
C GLU A 154 -22.52 16.61 -21.37
N GLY A 155 -23.64 16.90 -20.72
CA GLY A 155 -23.67 17.45 -19.36
C GLY A 155 -23.01 16.53 -18.34
N TYR A 156 -23.26 15.23 -18.42
CA TYR A 156 -22.59 14.25 -17.55
C TYR A 156 -21.08 14.14 -17.83
N ARG A 157 -20.64 14.11 -19.08
CA ARG A 157 -19.22 14.14 -19.43
C ARG A 157 -18.52 15.40 -18.92
N TYR A 158 -19.21 16.55 -19.05
CA TYR A 158 -18.72 17.80 -18.51
C TYR A 158 -18.60 17.76 -16.98
N ALA A 159 -19.61 17.21 -16.31
CA ALA A 159 -19.61 17.05 -14.85
C ALA A 159 -18.47 16.12 -14.37
N GLU A 160 -18.19 15.03 -15.09
CA GLU A 160 -17.06 14.15 -14.77
C GLU A 160 -15.72 14.88 -14.87
N ALA A 161 -15.54 15.71 -15.91
CA ALA A 161 -14.37 16.55 -16.06
C ALA A 161 -14.27 17.60 -14.93
N GLN A 162 -15.40 18.09 -14.41
CA GLN A 162 -15.44 18.99 -13.24
C GLN A 162 -15.03 18.25 -11.96
N VAL A 163 -15.52 17.03 -11.70
CA VAL A 163 -15.11 16.20 -10.55
C VAL A 163 -13.60 16.02 -10.55
N ARG A 164 -13.01 15.71 -11.71
CA ARG A 164 -11.56 15.60 -11.86
C ARG A 164 -10.84 16.90 -11.49
N ARG A 165 -11.29 18.03 -12.04
CA ARG A 165 -10.70 19.34 -11.77
C ARG A 165 -10.82 19.72 -10.30
N ALA A 166 -11.99 19.56 -9.71
CA ALA A 166 -12.27 19.84 -8.32
C ALA A 166 -11.37 19.02 -7.37
N ALA A 167 -11.20 17.72 -7.67
CA ALA A 167 -10.31 16.85 -6.90
C ALA A 167 -8.86 17.34 -6.91
N LEU A 168 -8.34 17.69 -8.09
CA LEU A 168 -6.98 18.19 -8.22
C LEU A 168 -6.79 19.54 -7.51
N GLN A 169 -7.74 20.47 -7.65
CA GLN A 169 -7.72 21.78 -6.99
C GLN A 169 -7.86 21.67 -5.46
N SER A 170 -8.61 20.68 -4.97
CA SER A 170 -8.76 20.39 -3.55
C SER A 170 -7.55 19.72 -2.92
N GLY A 171 -6.48 19.48 -3.68
CA GLY A 171 -5.22 18.97 -3.17
C GLY A 171 -5.20 17.46 -2.90
N ILE A 172 -5.97 16.67 -3.67
CA ILE A 172 -6.00 15.21 -3.51
C ILE A 172 -4.62 14.56 -3.66
N LEU A 173 -3.78 15.04 -4.61
CA LEU A 173 -2.46 14.47 -4.83
C LEU A 173 -1.48 14.72 -3.67
N PRO A 174 -1.32 15.95 -3.15
CA PRO A 174 -0.52 16.18 -1.94
C PRO A 174 -1.03 15.40 -0.72
N GLN A 175 -2.34 15.22 -0.58
CA GLN A 175 -2.90 14.41 0.50
C GLN A 175 -2.57 12.93 0.32
N THR A 176 -2.66 12.42 -0.91
CA THR A 176 -2.27 11.05 -1.27
C THR A 176 -0.81 10.78 -0.92
N GLN A 177 0.08 11.73 -1.22
CA GLN A 177 1.50 11.64 -0.88
C GLN A 177 1.70 11.53 0.63
N ARG A 178 1.10 12.41 1.42
CA ARG A 178 1.22 12.38 2.89
C ARG A 178 0.71 11.07 3.48
N ASN A 179 -0.43 10.57 2.99
CA ASN A 179 -1.00 9.31 3.46
C ASN A 179 -0.11 8.12 3.08
N ALA A 180 0.49 8.15 1.87
CA ALA A 180 1.46 7.14 1.45
C ALA A 180 2.67 7.08 2.40
N GLU A 181 3.25 8.22 2.72
CA GLU A 181 4.40 8.31 3.63
C GLU A 181 4.05 7.81 5.04
N GLN A 182 2.89 8.18 5.56
CA GLN A 182 2.43 7.73 6.87
C GLN A 182 2.23 6.22 6.97
N ILE A 183 1.79 5.58 5.88
CA ILE A 183 1.54 4.13 5.84
C ILE A 183 2.82 3.36 5.52
N LEU A 184 3.57 3.79 4.50
CA LEU A 184 4.72 3.05 4.01
C LEU A 184 5.94 3.15 4.94
N LEU A 185 6.14 4.30 5.60
CA LEU A 185 7.31 4.51 6.44
C LEU A 185 7.42 3.50 7.59
N PRO A 186 6.40 3.30 8.44
CA PRO A 186 6.48 2.31 9.52
C PRO A 186 6.58 0.87 8.97
N MET A 187 5.86 0.55 7.90
CA MET A 187 5.89 -0.76 7.27
C MET A 187 7.30 -1.10 6.76
N LEU A 188 7.93 -0.19 6.02
CA LEU A 188 9.28 -0.39 5.49
C LEU A 188 10.33 -0.46 6.60
N ARG A 189 10.18 0.31 7.68
CA ARG A 189 11.05 0.19 8.86
C ARG A 189 10.97 -1.19 9.50
N THR A 190 9.78 -1.74 9.63
CA THR A 190 9.59 -3.09 10.18
C THR A 190 10.20 -4.15 9.27
N LEU A 191 10.01 -4.04 7.94
CA LEU A 191 10.54 -4.98 6.96
C LEU A 191 12.06 -4.96 6.87
N THR A 192 12.65 -3.77 6.94
CA THR A 192 14.11 -3.62 6.72
C THR A 192 14.92 -3.72 8.02
N GLY A 193 14.29 -3.48 9.17
CA GLY A 193 14.99 -3.32 10.45
C GLY A 193 15.96 -2.13 10.48
N ARG A 194 15.86 -1.20 9.50
CA ARG A 194 16.77 -0.07 9.29
C ARG A 194 16.02 1.26 9.34
N ARG A 195 16.77 2.34 9.43
CA ARG A 195 16.20 3.68 9.24
C ARG A 195 15.78 3.86 7.78
N VAL A 196 14.49 4.12 7.54
CA VAL A 196 13.96 4.38 6.21
C VAL A 196 13.75 5.87 6.01
N VAL A 197 14.17 6.36 4.84
CA VAL A 197 13.92 7.73 4.35
C VAL A 197 13.13 7.62 3.05
N LEU A 198 11.92 8.19 3.04
CA LEU A 198 11.12 8.28 1.83
C LEU A 198 11.43 9.60 1.11
N ALA A 199 11.56 9.55 -0.19
CA ALA A 199 11.79 10.69 -1.06
C ALA A 199 10.92 10.57 -2.32
N GLN A 200 10.70 11.67 -3.03
CA GLN A 200 10.09 11.64 -4.35
C GLN A 200 11.18 11.56 -5.42
N ARG A 201 10.92 10.81 -6.48
CA ARG A 201 11.77 10.84 -7.66
C ARG A 201 11.64 12.21 -8.33
N LEU A 202 12.72 12.96 -8.36
CA LEU A 202 12.82 14.15 -9.21
C LEU A 202 12.92 13.65 -10.66
N GLU A 203 11.86 13.82 -11.46
CA GLU A 203 11.98 13.64 -12.90
C GLU A 203 12.92 14.74 -13.42
N MET A 204 14.09 14.32 -13.88
CA MET A 204 14.85 15.18 -14.78
C MET A 204 13.99 15.38 -16.04
N PRO A 205 13.78 16.64 -16.48
CA PRO A 205 13.08 16.88 -17.73
C PRO A 205 13.78 16.08 -18.83
N ALA A 206 13.00 15.34 -19.62
CA ALA A 206 13.54 14.59 -20.74
C ALA A 206 14.41 15.52 -21.58
N PRO A 207 15.64 15.10 -21.99
CA PRO A 207 16.48 15.92 -22.83
C PRO A 207 15.67 16.34 -24.07
N ALA A 208 15.61 17.65 -24.31
CA ALA A 208 14.91 18.20 -25.45
C ALA A 208 15.42 17.46 -26.71
N ARG A 209 14.52 16.75 -27.40
CA ARG A 209 14.83 16.19 -28.72
C ARG A 209 15.31 17.34 -29.59
N LYS A 210 16.60 17.40 -29.84
CA LYS A 210 17.16 18.24 -30.91
C LYS A 210 16.59 17.68 -32.21
N GLY A 211 15.68 18.43 -32.82
CA GLY A 211 15.19 18.23 -34.18
C GLY A 211 16.25 18.50 -35.21
#